data_35d59de9c8f7fc85e7b8e133c2ce5317
#
_entry.id   35d59de9c8f7fc85e7b8e133c2ce5317
#
_cell.length_a   1.000
_cell.length_b   1.000
_cell.length_c   1.000
_cell.angle_alpha   90.00
_cell.angle_beta   90.00
_cell.angle_gamma   90.00
#
_symmetry.space_group_name_H-M   'P 1'
#
loop_
_entity.id
_entity.type
_entity.pdbx_description
1 polymer ?
#
loop_
_entity_poly.entity_id
_entity_poly.type
_entity_poly.pdbx_seq_one_letter_code
_entity_poly.pdbx_strand_id
1 'polypeptide(L)'
;MIKASRPRVPHDSLVLVGDGQKALFLRNKGNAVRVHLVVEQILERHNPPTREQGTDRPGRATTSLGVARSAMEEVDWHHLAKERFAHELAEALYRHAHANRFEKLVIIAPPKILGDLRRAFHVEVIDRIAAEIPKELTSHPVAEIERLIAA
;
A
#
# COMPACT_ATOMS: atom_id res chain seq x y z
N MET A 1 26.91 -14.07 -13.20
CA MET A 1 26.43 -13.47 -13.40
C MET A 1 25.36 -13.18 -12.86
N ILE A 2 25.24 -12.57 -12.43
CA ILE A 2 24.22 -12.30 -11.81
C ILE A 2 23.53 -11.37 -12.45
N LYS A 3 22.57 -11.44 -12.72
CA LYS A 3 21.95 -10.60 -13.33
C LYS A 3 20.96 -10.20 -12.51
N ALA A 4 20.58 -9.10 -12.48
CA ALA A 4 19.49 -8.61 -11.81
C ALA A 4 18.35 -9.38 -12.28
N SER A 5 17.99 -10.36 -11.60
CA SER A 5 16.86 -11.14 -12.03
C SER A 5 15.61 -10.44 -11.56
N ARG A 6 14.55 -10.67 -12.27
CA ARG A 6 13.27 -10.14 -11.85
C ARG A 6 12.86 -10.79 -10.55
N PRO A 7 12.20 -10.05 -9.69
CA PRO A 7 11.69 -10.63 -8.46
C PRO A 7 10.74 -11.76 -8.79
N ARG A 8 10.84 -12.81 -8.03
CA ARG A 8 9.96 -13.93 -8.25
C ARG A 8 8.81 -13.89 -7.30
N VAL A 9 7.65 -14.29 -7.77
CA VAL A 9 6.44 -14.35 -6.97
C VAL A 9 6.06 -15.81 -6.85
N PRO A 10 6.50 -16.49 -5.81
CA PRO A 10 6.24 -17.93 -5.70
C PRO A 10 4.76 -18.24 -5.59
N HIS A 11 4.43 -19.51 -5.81
CA HIS A 11 3.08 -19.97 -5.62
C HIS A 11 2.63 -19.65 -4.19
N ASP A 12 1.40 -19.20 -4.07
CA ASP A 12 0.76 -18.90 -2.79
C ASP A 12 1.36 -17.70 -2.07
N SER A 13 2.21 -16.93 -2.73
CA SER A 13 2.69 -15.68 -2.15
C SER A 13 1.57 -14.69 -2.02
N LEU A 14 1.65 -13.87 -1.00
CA LEU A 14 0.76 -12.73 -0.85
C LEU A 14 1.43 -11.55 -1.55
N VAL A 15 0.69 -10.87 -2.42
CA VAL A 15 1.22 -9.71 -3.14
C VAL A 15 0.42 -8.50 -2.67
N LEU A 16 1.13 -7.55 -2.11
CA LEU A 16 0.51 -6.30 -1.66
C LEU A 16 0.82 -5.23 -2.70
N VAL A 17 -0.21 -4.68 -3.32
CA VAL A 17 -0.04 -3.59 -4.27
C VAL A 17 -0.67 -2.38 -3.63
N GLY A 18 0.13 -1.37 -3.33
CA GLY A 18 -0.38 -0.26 -2.57
C GLY A 18 0.13 1.10 -2.97
N ASP A 19 -0.56 2.11 -2.53
CA ASP A 19 -0.12 3.48 -2.62
C ASP A 19 -0.48 4.11 -1.26
N GLY A 20 -0.56 5.41 -1.19
CA GLY A 20 -0.84 6.07 0.09
C GLY A 20 -2.29 6.04 0.52
N GLN A 21 -3.19 5.53 -0.32
CA GLN A 21 -4.61 5.56 -0.03
C GLN A 21 -5.29 4.22 -0.17
N LYS A 22 -4.73 3.30 -0.93
CA LYS A 22 -5.39 2.07 -1.26
C LYS A 22 -4.38 0.95 -1.33
N ALA A 23 -4.77 -0.24 -0.96
CA ALA A 23 -3.93 -1.42 -1.05
C ALA A 23 -4.76 -2.62 -1.45
N LEU A 24 -4.21 -3.40 -2.36
CA LEU A 24 -4.82 -4.64 -2.80
C LEU A 24 -4.00 -5.78 -2.23
N PHE A 25 -4.68 -6.75 -1.64
CA PHE A 25 -4.04 -7.95 -1.16
C PHE A 25 -4.40 -9.05 -2.14
N LEU A 26 -3.41 -9.53 -2.90
CA LEU A 26 -3.64 -10.54 -3.90
C LEU A 26 -2.85 -11.79 -3.56
N ARG A 27 -3.39 -12.93 -3.95
CA ARG A 27 -2.73 -14.21 -3.72
C ARG A 27 -2.35 -14.80 -5.06
N ASN A 28 -1.11 -15.27 -5.20
CA ASN A 28 -0.70 -15.90 -6.43
C ASN A 28 -1.10 -17.37 -6.41
N LYS A 29 -2.17 -17.68 -7.12
CA LYS A 29 -2.64 -19.05 -7.23
C LYS A 29 -1.92 -19.82 -8.31
N GLY A 30 -1.09 -19.13 -9.11
CA GLY A 30 -0.26 -19.78 -10.12
C GLY A 30 1.12 -20.05 -9.57
N ASN A 31 2.13 -19.75 -10.36
CA ASN A 31 3.52 -19.91 -9.91
C ASN A 31 4.32 -18.73 -10.43
N ALA A 32 5.63 -18.79 -10.31
CA ALA A 32 6.47 -17.64 -10.66
C ALA A 32 6.46 -17.35 -12.16
N VAL A 33 6.24 -18.37 -12.97
CA VAL A 33 6.23 -18.19 -14.42
C VAL A 33 4.83 -17.80 -14.88
N ARG A 34 3.83 -18.54 -14.41
CA ARG A 34 2.45 -18.24 -14.75
C ARG A 34 1.76 -17.69 -13.54
N VAL A 35 1.92 -16.42 -13.34
CA VAL A 35 1.34 -15.74 -12.20
C VAL A 35 -0.17 -15.61 -12.39
N HIS A 36 -0.93 -16.00 -11.39
CA HIS A 36 -2.37 -15.88 -11.43
C HIS A 36 -2.80 -15.25 -10.11
N LEU A 37 -3.10 -13.98 -10.14
CA LEU A 37 -3.40 -13.24 -8.93
C LEU A 37 -4.90 -13.16 -8.69
N VAL A 38 -5.28 -13.45 -7.46
CA VAL A 38 -6.67 -13.36 -7.05
C VAL A 38 -6.74 -12.35 -5.92
N VAL A 39 -7.63 -11.39 -6.05
CA VAL A 39 -7.79 -10.36 -5.02
C VAL A 39 -8.49 -10.98 -3.82
N GLU A 40 -7.85 -10.90 -2.66
CA GLU A 40 -8.41 -11.41 -1.43
C GLU A 40 -8.99 -10.31 -0.57
N GLN A 41 -8.42 -9.13 -0.64
CA GLN A 41 -8.87 -8.04 0.21
C GLN A 41 -8.46 -6.71 -0.40
N ILE A 42 -9.28 -5.70 -0.22
CA ILE A 42 -8.95 -4.35 -0.62
C ILE A 42 -9.09 -3.50 0.63
N LEU A 43 -8.05 -2.72 0.90
CA LEU A 43 -8.07 -1.81 2.03
C LEU A 43 -7.93 -0.40 1.49
N GLU A 44 -8.86 0.46 1.86
CA GLU A 44 -8.82 1.84 1.41
C GLU A 44 -8.84 2.77 2.60
N ARG A 45 -8.05 3.82 2.54
CA ARG A 45 -8.05 4.81 3.58
C ARG A 45 -9.37 5.57 3.52
N HIS A 46 -10.01 5.68 4.67
CA HIS A 46 -11.21 6.47 4.73
C HIS A 46 -10.80 7.93 4.66
N ASN A 47 -11.25 8.61 3.64
CA ASN A 47 -10.86 9.98 3.41
C ASN A 47 -12.10 10.75 3.03
N PRO A 48 -12.81 11.34 3.98
CA PRO A 48 -14.05 12.04 3.68
C PRO A 48 -13.83 13.10 2.60
N PRO A 49 -14.81 13.34 1.77
CA PRO A 49 -14.67 14.34 0.74
C PRO A 49 -14.32 15.69 1.35
N THR A 50 -13.54 16.45 0.62
CA THR A 50 -13.18 17.77 1.07
C THR A 50 -14.41 18.59 1.37
N ARG A 51 -15.46 18.39 0.61
CA ARG A 51 -16.70 19.11 0.82
C ARG A 51 -17.27 18.87 2.21
N GLU A 52 -17.25 17.61 2.65
CA GLU A 52 -17.75 17.30 3.97
C GLU A 52 -16.89 17.94 5.04
N GLN A 53 -15.59 17.87 4.82
CA GLN A 53 -14.70 18.47 5.79
C GLN A 53 -14.90 19.98 5.82
N GLY A 54 -15.17 20.56 4.66
CA GLY A 54 -15.35 21.98 4.59
C GLY A 54 -16.64 22.46 5.21
N THR A 55 -17.69 21.68 5.04
CA THR A 55 -18.96 22.15 5.56
C THR A 55 -18.93 22.22 7.04
N ASP A 56 -18.07 21.43 7.60
CA ASP A 56 -18.05 21.48 8.98
C ASP A 56 -17.64 22.82 9.41
N ARG A 57 -17.22 23.54 8.63
CA ARG A 57 -16.81 24.68 9.01
C ARG A 57 -17.26 25.70 8.38
N PRO A 58 -17.94 26.01 8.63
CA PRO A 58 -18.54 26.93 8.08
C PRO A 58 -17.78 28.07 8.08
N GLY A 59 -17.80 28.50 7.45
CA GLY A 59 -17.38 29.55 7.46
C GLY A 59 -16.28 29.90 7.68
N ARG A 60 -16.11 29.43 7.96
CA ARG A 60 -15.24 29.51 8.21
C ARG A 60 -14.62 30.42 7.76
N ALA A 61 -14.56 30.89 7.76
CA ALA A 61 -14.34 31.80 7.38
C ALA A 61 -13.27 32.29 7.55
N THR A 62 -12.98 32.49 7.58
CA THR A 62 -12.04 32.63 7.76
C THR A 62 -11.33 33.71 7.28
N THR A 63 -10.47 34.06 7.61
CA THR A 63 -9.70 35.16 7.31
C THR A 63 -8.60 34.75 6.44
N SER A 64 -7.95 35.65 5.82
CA SER A 64 -6.85 35.33 4.96
C SER A 64 -5.75 34.67 5.74
N LEU A 65 -5.60 35.03 6.97
CA LEU A 65 -4.61 34.39 7.79
C LEU A 65 -4.96 32.93 7.97
N GLY A 66 -6.22 32.64 8.14
CA GLY A 66 -6.67 31.28 8.27
C GLY A 66 -6.45 30.47 7.02
N VAL A 67 -6.57 31.10 5.87
CA VAL A 67 -6.36 30.39 4.61
C VAL A 67 -4.92 29.90 4.49
N ALA A 68 -3.96 30.74 4.84
CA ALA A 68 -2.56 30.33 4.75
C ALA A 68 -2.28 29.19 5.70
N ARG A 69 -2.83 29.24 6.89
CA ARG A 69 -2.62 28.17 7.83
C ARG A 69 -3.28 26.90 7.36
N SER A 70 -4.44 27.01 6.73
CA SER A 70 -5.14 25.84 6.26
C SER A 70 -4.32 25.07 5.22
N ALA A 71 -3.61 25.77 4.35
CA ALA A 71 -2.81 25.09 3.36
C ALA A 71 -1.71 24.27 4.01
N MET A 72 -1.04 24.82 5.01
CA MET A 72 -0.01 24.09 5.70
C MET A 72 -0.58 22.93 6.50
N GLU A 73 -1.72 23.16 7.12
CA GLU A 73 -2.36 22.11 7.88
C GLU A 73 -2.81 20.97 6.97
N GLU A 74 -3.23 21.28 5.77
CA GLU A 74 -3.61 20.24 4.83
C GLU A 74 -2.44 19.38 4.45
N VAL A 75 -1.28 19.98 4.22
CA VAL A 75 -0.10 19.21 3.88
C VAL A 75 0.26 18.28 5.02
N ASP A 76 0.25 18.76 6.25
CA ASP A 76 0.54 17.94 7.41
C ASP A 76 -0.50 16.85 7.57
N TRP A 77 -1.76 17.18 7.33
CA TRP A 77 -2.84 16.23 7.47
C TRP A 77 -2.67 15.09 6.48
N HIS A 78 -2.32 15.40 5.23
CA HIS A 78 -2.13 14.36 4.22
C HIS A 78 -0.94 13.47 4.57
N HIS A 79 0.12 14.05 5.08
CA HIS A 79 1.30 13.27 5.47
C HIS A 79 0.94 12.33 6.62
N LEU A 80 0.26 12.82 7.62
CA LEU A 80 -0.15 12.02 8.76
C LEU A 80 -1.11 10.91 8.33
N ALA A 81 -2.00 11.22 7.39
CA ALA A 81 -2.95 10.23 6.92
C ALA A 81 -2.25 9.10 6.19
N LYS A 82 -1.21 9.41 5.42
CA LYS A 82 -0.44 8.38 4.75
C LYS A 82 0.30 7.51 5.74
N GLU A 83 0.88 8.11 6.77
CA GLU A 83 1.57 7.33 7.79
C GLU A 83 0.59 6.45 8.55
N ARG A 84 -0.59 6.97 8.83
CA ARG A 84 -1.59 6.19 9.52
C ARG A 84 -2.03 5.00 8.66
N PHE A 85 -2.17 5.23 7.36
CA PHE A 85 -2.55 4.15 6.46
C PHE A 85 -1.47 3.09 6.40
N ALA A 86 -0.19 3.49 6.41
CA ALA A 86 0.91 2.54 6.44
C ALA A 86 0.85 1.69 7.71
N HIS A 87 0.49 2.29 8.84
CA HIS A 87 0.35 1.53 10.07
C HIS A 87 -0.84 0.58 10.00
N GLU A 88 -1.93 0.98 9.37
CA GLU A 88 -3.08 0.10 9.21
C GLU A 88 -2.72 -1.10 8.34
N LEU A 89 -1.95 -0.88 7.28
CA LEU A 89 -1.49 -1.96 6.44
C LEU A 89 -0.56 -2.89 7.21
N ALA A 90 0.33 -2.30 8.01
CA ALA A 90 1.27 -3.07 8.79
C ALA A 90 0.53 -3.97 9.78
N GLU A 91 -0.53 -3.44 10.41
CA GLU A 91 -1.31 -4.21 11.35
C GLU A 91 -2.05 -5.35 10.66
N ALA A 92 -2.62 -5.07 9.49
CA ALA A 92 -3.33 -6.11 8.75
C ALA A 92 -2.38 -7.23 8.35
N LEU A 93 -1.18 -6.86 7.87
CA LEU A 93 -0.20 -7.86 7.48
C LEU A 93 0.32 -8.63 8.68
N TYR A 94 0.48 -7.97 9.81
CA TYR A 94 0.93 -8.64 11.02
C TYR A 94 -0.08 -9.70 11.45
N ARG A 95 -1.36 -9.37 11.41
CA ARG A 95 -2.40 -10.33 11.79
C ARG A 95 -2.38 -11.55 10.87
N HIS A 96 -2.21 -11.32 9.56
CA HIS A 96 -2.14 -12.42 8.61
C HIS A 96 -0.88 -13.25 8.82
N ALA A 97 0.26 -12.61 9.06
CA ALA A 97 1.51 -13.33 9.28
C ALA A 97 1.45 -14.15 10.57
N HIS A 98 0.93 -13.54 11.62
CA HIS A 98 0.85 -14.21 12.91
C HIS A 98 -0.07 -15.44 12.84
N ALA A 99 -1.08 -15.38 12.00
CA ALA A 99 -1.98 -16.50 11.78
C ALA A 99 -1.46 -17.47 10.71
N ASN A 100 -0.24 -17.26 10.24
CA ASN A 100 0.38 -18.09 9.21
C ASN A 100 -0.44 -18.20 7.94
N ARG A 101 -1.07 -17.11 7.55
CA ARG A 101 -1.88 -17.10 6.34
C ARG A 101 -1.05 -16.90 5.09
N PHE A 102 0.21 -16.51 5.21
CA PHE A 102 1.10 -16.43 4.08
C PHE A 102 2.52 -16.66 4.56
N GLU A 103 3.37 -17.20 3.68
CA GLU A 103 4.77 -17.43 4.00
C GLU A 103 5.64 -16.41 3.33
N LYS A 104 5.32 -16.01 2.13
CA LYS A 104 6.12 -15.06 1.37
C LYS A 104 5.28 -13.87 0.99
N LEU A 105 5.88 -12.69 1.05
CA LEU A 105 5.21 -11.45 0.76
C LEU A 105 5.98 -10.68 -0.30
N VAL A 106 5.27 -10.22 -1.33
CA VAL A 106 5.86 -9.33 -2.33
C VAL A 106 5.14 -8.00 -2.19
N ILE A 107 5.89 -6.92 -2.10
CA ILE A 107 5.30 -5.59 -1.93
C ILE A 107 5.57 -4.76 -3.16
N ILE A 108 4.52 -4.20 -3.73
CA ILE A 108 4.63 -3.32 -4.89
C ILE A 108 4.02 -1.98 -4.49
N ALA A 109 4.85 -0.96 -4.42
CA ALA A 109 4.40 0.36 -4.00
C ALA A 109 5.43 1.39 -4.46
N PRO A 110 5.03 2.66 -4.55
CA PRO A 110 6.01 3.70 -4.87
C PRO A 110 7.11 3.76 -3.84
N PRO A 111 8.30 4.22 -4.22
CA PRO A 111 9.45 4.19 -3.30
C PRO A 111 9.19 4.83 -1.94
N LYS A 112 8.49 5.97 -1.94
CA LYS A 112 8.23 6.64 -0.68
C LYS A 112 7.33 5.81 0.21
N ILE A 113 6.33 5.16 -0.36
CA ILE A 113 5.41 4.33 0.39
C ILE A 113 6.14 3.09 0.90
N LEU A 114 7.04 2.53 0.11
CA LEU A 114 7.84 1.40 0.57
C LEU A 114 8.62 1.78 1.83
N GLY A 115 9.19 2.98 1.85
CA GLY A 115 9.92 3.44 3.02
C GLY A 115 9.01 3.56 4.24
N ASP A 116 7.82 4.11 4.05
CA ASP A 116 6.87 4.24 5.15
C ASP A 116 6.46 2.88 5.68
N LEU A 117 6.23 1.93 4.78
CA LEU A 117 5.82 0.59 5.18
C LEU A 117 6.93 -0.13 5.93
N ARG A 118 8.17 -0.01 5.46
CA ARG A 118 9.28 -0.67 6.15
C ARG A 118 9.40 -0.20 7.60
N ARG A 119 9.16 1.07 7.82
CA ARG A 119 9.26 1.61 9.17
C ARG A 119 8.10 1.16 10.05
N ALA A 120 6.97 0.80 9.46
CA ALA A 120 5.79 0.41 10.22
C ALA A 120 5.68 -1.09 10.43
N PHE A 121 6.36 -1.89 9.60
CA PHE A 121 6.18 -3.32 9.64
C PHE A 121 6.76 -3.98 10.89
N HIS A 122 6.03 -4.94 11.41
CA HIS A 122 6.53 -5.79 12.48
C HIS A 122 7.57 -6.74 11.89
N VAL A 123 8.48 -7.19 12.72
CA VAL A 123 9.56 -8.06 12.26
C VAL A 123 9.02 -9.35 11.65
N GLU A 124 7.90 -9.85 12.13
CA GLU A 124 7.32 -11.05 11.53
C GLU A 124 6.93 -10.83 10.07
N VAL A 125 6.52 -9.61 9.73
CA VAL A 125 6.18 -9.29 8.35
C VAL A 125 7.46 -9.11 7.54
N ILE A 126 8.43 -8.41 8.11
CA ILE A 126 9.68 -8.14 7.41
C ILE A 126 10.37 -9.45 7.04
N ASP A 127 10.34 -10.43 7.93
CA ASP A 127 11.02 -11.69 7.70
C ASP A 127 10.40 -12.47 6.56
N ARG A 128 9.18 -12.15 6.17
CA ARG A 128 8.48 -12.86 5.09
C ARG A 128 8.60 -12.16 3.74
N ILE A 129 9.22 -10.99 3.69
CA ILE A 129 9.30 -10.24 2.44
C ILE A 129 10.26 -10.94 1.49
N ALA A 130 9.73 -11.36 0.35
CA ALA A 130 10.54 -11.99 -0.67
C ALA A 130 11.03 -10.98 -1.70
N ALA A 131 10.29 -9.92 -1.92
CA ALA A 131 10.68 -8.91 -2.91
C ALA A 131 9.93 -7.62 -2.69
N GLU A 132 10.54 -6.52 -3.09
CA GLU A 132 9.91 -5.21 -3.08
C GLU A 132 10.07 -4.63 -4.46
N ILE A 133 8.99 -4.15 -5.04
CA ILE A 133 8.99 -3.59 -6.37
C ILE A 133 8.55 -2.14 -6.27
N PRO A 134 9.43 -1.19 -6.56
CA PRO A 134 9.11 0.24 -6.39
C PRO A 134 8.33 0.78 -7.58
N LYS A 135 7.08 0.38 -7.70
CA LYS A 135 6.22 0.83 -8.77
C LYS A 135 4.82 1.09 -8.26
N GLU A 136 4.12 1.99 -8.94
CA GLU A 136 2.75 2.31 -8.61
C GLU A 136 1.84 1.54 -9.55
N LEU A 137 1.22 0.48 -9.08
CA LEU A 137 0.37 -0.36 -9.91
C LEU A 137 -1.06 -0.47 -9.42
N THR A 138 -1.45 0.33 -8.44
CA THR A 138 -2.78 0.22 -7.87
C THR A 138 -3.90 0.54 -8.85
N SER A 139 -3.60 1.33 -9.89
CA SER A 139 -4.62 1.68 -10.87
C SER A 139 -4.62 0.76 -12.08
N HIS A 140 -3.74 -0.23 -12.10
CA HIS A 140 -3.67 -1.14 -13.24
C HIS A 140 -4.58 -2.33 -13.04
N PRO A 141 -5.13 -2.88 -14.13
CA PRO A 141 -5.90 -4.10 -14.03
C PRO A 141 -5.05 -5.26 -13.52
N VAL A 142 -5.68 -6.22 -12.88
CA VAL A 142 -4.96 -7.34 -12.32
C VAL A 142 -4.17 -8.09 -13.40
N ALA A 143 -4.75 -8.25 -14.58
CA ALA A 143 -4.05 -8.94 -15.67
C ALA A 143 -2.76 -8.23 -16.05
N GLU A 144 -2.75 -6.90 -15.98
CA GLU A 144 -1.54 -6.18 -16.30
C GLU A 144 -0.52 -6.28 -15.19
N ILE A 145 -0.97 -6.28 -13.95
CA ILE A 145 -0.07 -6.48 -12.83
C ILE A 145 0.59 -7.85 -12.95
N GLU A 146 -0.19 -8.87 -13.29
CA GLU A 146 0.36 -10.20 -13.47
C GLU A 146 1.46 -10.22 -14.52
N ARG A 147 1.22 -9.52 -15.63
CA ARG A 147 2.20 -9.51 -16.70
C ARG A 147 3.47 -8.78 -16.29
N LEU A 148 3.34 -7.73 -15.52
CA LEU A 148 4.49 -6.93 -15.13
C LEU A 148 5.37 -7.63 -14.10
N ILE A 149 4.81 -8.52 -13.29
CA ILE A 149 5.60 -9.18 -12.26
C ILE A 149 5.92 -10.64 -12.58
N ALA A 150 5.44 -11.14 -13.69
CA ALA A 150 5.76 -12.51 -14.05
C ALA A 150 7.23 -12.64 -14.38
N ALA A 151 7.79 -13.78 -14.06
CA ALA A 151 9.21 -14.04 -14.31
C ALA A 151 9.49 -14.26 -15.79
#